data_6575ad0b59a6491aed57f4876041d1dd
#
_entry.id   6575ad0b59a6491aed57f4876041d1dd
#
_cell.length_a   1.000
_cell.length_b   1.000
_cell.length_c   1.000
_cell.angle_alpha   90.00
_cell.angle_beta   90.00
_cell.angle_gamma   90.00
#
_symmetry.space_group_name_H-M   'P 1'
#
loop_
_entity.id
_entity.type
_entity.pdbx_description
1 polymer ?
#
loop_
_entity_poly.entity_id
_entity_poly.type
_entity_poly.pdbx_seq_one_letter_code
_entity_poly.pdbx_strand_id
1 'polypeptide(L)'
;MPRSLILSLLLLLSGSTLSLEAQEARELRGRITNSSDDPLPKVQVLDHATGRQLTETGKGGEFLLALPDSIERISLVFLAEGYQSKVMLLRPSPQAYRIILFEAQRSIEGVTVSRRRLQPISGYAPLTSRFTTFDILITPRALGDILGGLMEDPDAQSSDTDGRLSLQGGAPHESQVYIDGLRLPNPYSLSSKNSSVRSILSPSECKEINLLSGGYSASMGQALSGVIQILSRDTKDVKPGSLISFSNIGPSFTWGLGAPSSPTKVELSASYTDLSLYDRVLPSAYHYTRSFYSPSLTASLWHDLPQATLKAQLSYTGMGLGYRQKASLPTLTSDLREDRYYGRLTYVRSLSTACQLEVGAHTQYSDFSGSSLVAP
;
A
#
# COMPACT_ATOMS: atom_id res chain seq x y z
N MET A 1 -35.04 65.27 -36.42
CA MET A 1 -35.18 63.86 -36.16
C MET A 1 -34.89 63.59 -34.70
N PRO A 2 -35.65 62.68 -34.09
CA PRO A 2 -36.62 63.15 -33.09
C PRO A 2 -36.11 62.88 -31.66
N ARG A 3 -36.15 63.91 -30.85
CA ARG A 3 -35.97 63.83 -29.37
C ARG A 3 -36.99 63.00 -28.63
N SER A 4 -38.00 62.48 -29.29
CA SER A 4 -39.14 61.69 -28.74
C SER A 4 -38.76 60.18 -28.51
N LEU A 5 -37.78 59.65 -29.21
CA LEU A 5 -37.38 58.24 -29.08
C LEU A 5 -36.45 57.99 -27.86
N ILE A 6 -35.74 59.00 -27.42
CA ILE A 6 -34.85 58.86 -26.24
C ILE A 6 -35.66 58.93 -24.94
N LEU A 7 -36.75 59.67 -24.91
CA LEU A 7 -37.62 59.80 -23.74
C LEU A 7 -38.45 58.52 -23.51
N SER A 8 -38.84 57.79 -24.58
CA SER A 8 -39.54 56.53 -24.48
C SER A 8 -38.67 55.35 -24.01
N LEU A 9 -37.37 55.43 -24.30
CA LEU A 9 -36.44 54.40 -23.84
C LEU A 9 -36.02 54.57 -22.35
N LEU A 10 -36.07 55.79 -21.83
CA LEU A 10 -35.83 56.09 -20.41
C LEU A 10 -37.03 55.78 -19.52
N LEU A 11 -38.24 55.76 -20.04
CA LEU A 11 -39.45 55.35 -19.29
C LEU A 11 -39.68 53.84 -19.23
N LEU A 12 -39.04 53.05 -20.10
CA LEU A 12 -39.05 51.60 -20.06
C LEU A 12 -38.02 50.99 -19.10
N LEU A 13 -37.03 51.76 -18.67
CA LEU A 13 -36.00 51.32 -17.71
C LEU A 13 -36.33 51.61 -16.23
N SER A 14 -37.44 52.34 -15.96
CA SER A 14 -37.85 52.69 -14.59
C SER A 14 -38.92 51.78 -13.97
N GLY A 15 -39.29 50.70 -14.65
CA GLY A 15 -40.40 49.84 -14.22
C GLY A 15 -40.07 48.46 -13.67
N SER A 16 -38.82 48.09 -13.60
CA SER A 16 -38.42 46.80 -12.98
C SER A 16 -37.72 47.03 -11.66
N THR A 17 -38.47 47.41 -10.63
CA THR A 17 -38.06 47.11 -9.26
C THR A 17 -38.11 45.59 -9.12
N LEU A 18 -36.95 44.94 -9.32
CA LEU A 18 -36.77 43.59 -8.84
C LEU A 18 -36.92 43.66 -7.32
N SER A 19 -38.10 43.26 -6.84
CA SER A 19 -38.27 42.90 -5.43
C SER A 19 -37.32 41.76 -5.17
N LEU A 20 -36.13 42.04 -4.63
CA LEU A 20 -35.34 41.05 -3.99
C LEU A 20 -36.15 40.65 -2.74
N GLU A 21 -36.99 39.62 -2.87
CA GLU A 21 -37.51 38.93 -1.69
C GLU A 21 -36.26 38.50 -0.90
N ALA A 22 -36.05 39.18 0.20
CA ALA A 22 -35.04 38.75 1.20
C ALA A 22 -35.52 37.38 1.68
N GLN A 23 -34.90 36.35 1.16
CA GLN A 23 -35.16 34.98 1.57
C GLN A 23 -34.78 34.95 3.05
N GLU A 24 -35.75 34.77 3.96
CA GLU A 24 -35.52 34.65 5.38
C GLU A 24 -34.64 33.44 5.59
N ALA A 25 -33.39 33.69 5.89
CA ALA A 25 -32.40 32.63 6.15
C ALA A 25 -32.61 32.11 7.57
N ARG A 26 -32.94 30.84 7.72
CA ARG A 26 -32.96 30.19 9.01
C ARG A 26 -31.51 30.01 9.52
N GLU A 27 -31.29 30.47 10.74
CA GLU A 27 -29.98 30.39 11.36
C GLU A 27 -29.83 29.11 12.17
N LEU A 28 -28.73 28.41 11.98
CA LEU A 28 -28.29 27.31 12.81
C LEU A 28 -27.11 27.79 13.66
N ARG A 29 -27.30 27.81 14.97
CA ARG A 29 -26.32 28.28 15.95
C ARG A 29 -25.84 27.12 16.81
N GLY A 30 -24.57 27.12 17.17
CA GLY A 30 -24.04 26.14 18.08
C GLY A 30 -22.75 26.57 18.76
N ARG A 31 -22.44 25.88 19.86
CA ARG A 31 -21.18 26.01 20.57
C ARG A 31 -20.49 24.66 20.64
N ILE A 32 -19.22 24.64 20.32
CA ILE A 32 -18.40 23.43 20.31
C ILE A 32 -17.40 23.50 21.47
N THR A 33 -17.39 22.45 22.29
CA THR A 33 -16.52 22.34 23.46
C THR A 33 -15.81 20.98 23.47
N ASN A 34 -14.77 20.86 24.28
CA ASN A 34 -14.16 19.58 24.63
C ASN A 34 -14.96 18.86 25.75
N SER A 35 -14.46 17.71 26.19
CA SER A 35 -15.06 16.94 27.31
C SER A 35 -15.01 17.67 28.65
N SER A 36 -14.12 18.64 28.82
CA SER A 36 -13.99 19.50 30.04
C SER A 36 -14.80 20.79 29.96
N ASP A 37 -15.64 20.95 28.91
CA ASP A 37 -16.45 22.13 28.63
C ASP A 37 -15.66 23.39 28.17
N ASP A 38 -14.38 23.23 27.85
CA ASP A 38 -13.60 24.32 27.28
C ASP A 38 -13.99 24.58 25.80
N PRO A 39 -14.13 25.85 25.41
CA PRO A 39 -14.51 26.17 24.02
C PRO A 39 -13.41 25.83 23.03
N LEU A 40 -13.80 25.25 21.91
CA LEU A 40 -12.88 24.86 20.83
C LEU A 40 -12.91 25.91 19.70
N PRO A 41 -11.88 26.73 19.54
CA PRO A 41 -11.73 27.64 18.41
C PRO A 41 -11.24 26.90 17.16
N LYS A 42 -11.51 27.47 15.98
CA LYS A 42 -11.02 26.98 14.68
C LYS A 42 -11.49 25.56 14.33
N VAL A 43 -12.64 25.15 14.83
CA VAL A 43 -13.29 23.91 14.39
C VAL A 43 -13.91 24.17 13.03
N GLN A 44 -13.53 23.41 12.03
CA GLN A 44 -14.11 23.47 10.70
C GLN A 44 -15.45 22.76 10.68
N VAL A 45 -16.46 23.44 10.16
CA VAL A 45 -17.81 22.91 9.98
C VAL A 45 -18.04 22.68 8.50
N LEU A 46 -18.11 21.41 8.09
CA LEU A 46 -18.25 21.03 6.69
C LEU A 46 -19.62 20.39 6.44
N ASP A 47 -20.15 20.57 5.24
CA ASP A 47 -21.27 19.78 4.76
C ASP A 47 -20.84 18.34 4.46
N HIS A 48 -21.48 17.37 5.10
CA HIS A 48 -21.16 15.96 4.93
C HIS A 48 -21.37 15.46 3.48
N ALA A 49 -22.36 16.01 2.76
CA ALA A 49 -22.70 15.56 1.42
C ALA A 49 -21.69 16.05 0.35
N THR A 50 -21.21 17.30 0.51
CA THR A 50 -20.36 17.95 -0.48
C THR A 50 -18.89 18.04 -0.04
N GLY A 51 -18.60 17.83 1.26
CA GLY A 51 -17.27 18.03 1.85
C GLY A 51 -16.82 19.50 1.89
N ARG A 52 -17.72 20.45 1.53
CA ARG A 52 -17.39 21.88 1.50
C ARG A 52 -17.41 22.48 2.89
N GLN A 53 -16.39 23.25 3.23
CA GLN A 53 -16.40 24.03 4.47
C GLN A 53 -17.43 25.15 4.38
N LEU A 54 -18.34 25.18 5.36
CA LEU A 54 -19.42 26.15 5.45
C LEU A 54 -19.08 27.30 6.40
N THR A 55 -18.48 26.99 7.53
CA THR A 55 -18.07 27.98 8.54
C THR A 55 -16.97 27.41 9.45
N GLU A 56 -16.48 28.25 10.37
CA GLU A 56 -15.43 27.89 11.35
C GLU A 56 -15.81 28.52 12.70
N THR A 57 -15.47 27.85 13.82
CA THR A 57 -15.76 28.39 15.16
C THR A 57 -14.85 29.53 15.54
N GLY A 58 -15.45 30.57 16.16
CA GLY A 58 -14.75 31.67 16.76
C GLY A 58 -14.00 31.32 18.06
N LYS A 59 -13.38 32.30 18.72
CA LYS A 59 -12.61 32.12 19.95
C LYS A 59 -13.40 31.50 21.11
N GLY A 60 -14.72 31.71 21.16
CA GLY A 60 -15.63 31.13 22.17
C GLY A 60 -16.20 29.77 21.80
N GLY A 61 -15.70 29.14 20.68
CA GLY A 61 -16.23 27.87 20.19
C GLY A 61 -17.58 27.98 19.50
N GLU A 62 -18.06 29.18 19.21
CA GLU A 62 -19.38 29.45 18.63
C GLU A 62 -19.32 29.45 17.11
N PHE A 63 -20.34 28.90 16.46
CA PHE A 63 -20.53 28.98 15.03
C PHE A 63 -21.96 29.42 14.68
N LEU A 64 -22.08 30.10 13.56
CA LEU A 64 -23.33 30.52 12.95
C LEU A 64 -23.34 30.09 11.50
N LEU A 65 -24.43 29.48 11.07
CA LEU A 65 -24.63 29.05 9.70
C LEU A 65 -26.02 29.50 9.24
N ALA A 66 -26.05 30.32 8.19
CA ALA A 66 -27.29 30.72 7.53
C ALA A 66 -27.65 29.63 6.48
N LEU A 67 -28.85 29.08 6.59
CA LEU A 67 -29.35 28.04 5.70
C LEU A 67 -30.55 28.56 4.91
N PRO A 68 -30.70 28.19 3.63
CA PRO A 68 -31.92 28.44 2.86
C PRO A 68 -33.13 27.76 3.50
N ASP A 69 -34.29 28.37 3.41
CA ASP A 69 -35.58 27.85 3.95
C ASP A 69 -35.95 26.46 3.42
N SER A 70 -35.43 26.11 2.27
CA SER A 70 -35.63 24.79 1.65
C SER A 70 -34.95 23.63 2.39
N ILE A 71 -34.04 23.93 3.32
CA ILE A 71 -33.26 22.89 4.03
C ILE A 71 -33.90 22.64 5.40
N GLU A 72 -34.65 21.54 5.52
CA GLU A 72 -35.21 21.09 6.80
C GLU A 72 -34.17 20.40 7.70
N ARG A 73 -33.16 19.75 7.13
CA ARG A 73 -32.11 19.02 7.84
C ARG A 73 -30.82 19.12 7.08
N ILE A 74 -29.70 19.25 7.78
CA ILE A 74 -28.37 19.26 7.22
C ILE A 74 -27.45 18.33 8.01
N SER A 75 -26.66 17.53 7.32
CA SER A 75 -25.64 16.69 7.94
C SER A 75 -24.31 17.45 7.94
N LEU A 76 -23.79 17.77 9.13
CA LEU A 76 -22.55 18.52 9.30
C LEU A 76 -21.46 17.64 9.88
N VAL A 77 -20.23 17.85 9.41
CA VAL A 77 -19.01 17.26 9.95
C VAL A 77 -18.22 18.33 10.67
N PHE A 78 -17.86 18.05 11.91
CA PHE A 78 -17.06 18.93 12.76
C PHE A 78 -15.64 18.37 12.83
N LEU A 79 -14.64 19.13 12.37
CA LEU A 79 -13.23 18.74 12.35
C LEU A 79 -12.41 19.75 13.14
N ALA A 80 -11.62 19.25 14.08
CA ALA A 80 -10.65 20.04 14.83
C ALA A 80 -9.34 19.25 14.97
N GLU A 81 -8.22 19.93 14.90
CA GLU A 81 -6.91 19.30 15.10
C GLU A 81 -6.77 18.76 16.53
N GLY A 82 -6.43 17.47 16.65
CA GLY A 82 -6.33 16.81 17.96
C GLY A 82 -7.66 16.28 18.51
N TYR A 83 -8.77 16.37 17.76
CA TYR A 83 -10.09 15.89 18.17
C TYR A 83 -10.67 14.89 17.17
N GLN A 84 -11.51 13.99 17.66
CA GLN A 84 -12.24 13.05 16.79
C GLN A 84 -13.27 13.81 15.96
N SER A 85 -13.33 13.54 14.67
CA SER A 85 -14.36 14.09 13.81
C SER A 85 -15.75 13.60 14.24
N LYS A 86 -16.72 14.50 14.24
CA LYS A 86 -18.11 14.18 14.63
C LYS A 86 -19.07 14.56 13.51
N VAL A 87 -19.92 13.62 13.12
CA VAL A 87 -20.99 13.86 12.14
C VAL A 87 -22.31 13.96 12.88
N MET A 88 -23.07 15.00 12.59
CA MET A 88 -24.39 15.21 13.20
C MET A 88 -25.41 15.70 12.17
N LEU A 89 -26.60 15.12 12.23
CA LEU A 89 -27.75 15.59 11.48
C LEU A 89 -28.50 16.65 12.31
N LEU A 90 -28.47 17.91 11.87
CA LEU A 90 -29.05 19.04 12.60
C LEU A 90 -30.23 19.64 11.81
N ARG A 91 -31.11 20.33 12.56
CA ARG A 91 -32.21 21.09 12.00
C ARG A 91 -32.01 22.57 12.38
N PRO A 92 -32.42 23.53 11.55
CA PRO A 92 -32.48 24.92 11.96
C PRO A 92 -33.35 25.07 13.21
N SER A 93 -32.77 25.63 14.25
CA SER A 93 -33.44 25.80 15.56
C SER A 93 -33.07 27.14 16.18
N PRO A 94 -34.01 27.83 16.82
CA PRO A 94 -33.69 29.05 17.57
C PRO A 94 -32.78 28.78 18.78
N GLN A 95 -32.73 27.53 19.28
CA GLN A 95 -31.83 27.13 20.35
C GLN A 95 -30.46 26.76 19.81
N ALA A 96 -29.41 27.22 20.48
CA ALA A 96 -28.03 26.87 20.11
C ALA A 96 -27.73 25.41 20.45
N TYR A 97 -27.13 24.69 19.51
CA TYR A 97 -26.66 23.33 19.74
C TYR A 97 -25.37 23.32 20.58
N ARG A 98 -25.32 22.47 21.57
CA ARG A 98 -24.08 22.18 22.31
C ARG A 98 -23.47 20.90 21.73
N ILE A 99 -22.26 21.02 21.18
CA ILE A 99 -21.56 19.92 20.50
C ILE A 99 -20.25 19.68 21.26
N ILE A 100 -20.07 18.46 21.75
CA ILE A 100 -18.86 18.07 22.45
C ILE A 100 -18.02 17.23 21.49
N LEU A 101 -16.77 17.64 21.24
CA LEU A 101 -15.75 16.87 20.58
C LEU A 101 -14.86 16.21 21.62
N PHE A 102 -14.61 14.93 21.42
CA PHE A 102 -13.67 14.19 22.26
C PHE A 102 -12.28 14.36 21.67
N GLU A 103 -11.29 14.52 22.52
CA GLU A 103 -9.91 14.51 22.09
C GLU A 103 -9.67 13.23 21.27
N ALA A 104 -9.10 13.38 20.09
CA ALA A 104 -8.55 12.25 19.41
C ALA A 104 -7.51 11.72 20.40
N GLN A 105 -7.82 10.59 21.06
CA GLN A 105 -6.74 9.83 21.62
C GLN A 105 -5.74 9.77 20.46
N ARG A 106 -4.61 10.46 20.58
CA ARG A 106 -3.39 10.01 19.97
C ARG A 106 -3.17 8.63 20.58
N SER A 107 -3.86 7.67 20.05
CA SER A 107 -3.25 6.41 19.79
C SER A 107 -2.03 6.85 18.97
N ILE A 108 -0.89 7.09 19.60
CA ILE A 108 0.31 6.48 19.10
C ILE A 108 -0.26 5.13 18.79
N GLU A 109 -0.42 4.80 17.50
CA GLU A 109 -0.59 3.40 17.13
C GLU A 109 0.54 2.77 17.91
N GLY A 110 0.16 2.37 19.11
CA GLY A 110 1.07 1.70 20.00
C GLY A 110 1.41 0.57 19.09
N VAL A 111 2.69 0.36 18.83
CA VAL A 111 3.14 -0.86 18.22
C VAL A 111 2.37 -1.89 18.98
N THR A 112 1.15 -2.14 18.49
CA THR A 112 0.35 -3.24 18.91
C THR A 112 1.20 -4.33 18.36
N VAL A 113 2.07 -4.89 19.22
CA VAL A 113 2.57 -6.23 19.02
C VAL A 113 1.28 -7.03 19.01
N SER A 114 0.58 -6.93 17.89
CA SER A 114 -0.56 -7.75 17.63
C SER A 114 0.06 -9.12 17.51
N ARG A 115 -0.04 -9.86 18.62
CA ARG A 115 0.05 -11.30 18.58
C ARG A 115 -0.69 -11.66 17.32
N ARG A 116 0.04 -12.16 16.32
CA ARG A 116 -0.43 -12.51 14.97
C ARG A 116 -1.85 -13.03 15.07
N ARG A 117 -2.81 -12.22 14.67
CA ARG A 117 -4.21 -12.61 14.75
C ARG A 117 -4.42 -13.57 13.59
N LEU A 118 -4.61 -14.83 13.94
CA LEU A 118 -5.21 -15.81 13.04
C LEU A 118 -6.58 -15.23 12.64
N GLN A 119 -6.67 -14.58 11.51
CA GLN A 119 -7.96 -14.12 10.98
C GLN A 119 -8.43 -15.16 9.97
N PRO A 120 -9.57 -15.83 10.22
CA PRO A 120 -10.16 -16.69 9.21
C PRO A 120 -10.53 -15.82 7.98
N ILE A 121 -9.92 -16.12 6.85
CA ILE A 121 -10.40 -15.63 5.57
C ILE A 121 -11.73 -16.36 5.34
N SER A 122 -12.80 -15.58 5.10
CA SER A 122 -14.19 -15.99 4.92
C SER A 122 -14.38 -17.45 4.46
N GLY A 123 -14.93 -18.31 5.34
CA GLY A 123 -15.47 -19.63 5.01
C GLY A 123 -14.62 -20.86 5.33
N TYR A 124 -13.31 -20.75 5.41
CA TYR A 124 -12.38 -21.76 5.92
C TYR A 124 -11.40 -21.05 6.85
N ALA A 125 -11.13 -21.64 8.02
CA ALA A 125 -10.11 -21.12 8.93
C ALA A 125 -8.77 -21.83 8.64
N PRO A 126 -7.99 -21.42 7.62
CA PRO A 126 -6.65 -21.90 7.49
C PRO A 126 -5.84 -21.39 8.67
N LEU A 127 -4.89 -22.17 9.14
CA LEU A 127 -3.82 -21.68 10.00
C LEU A 127 -3.05 -20.65 9.20
N THR A 128 -3.34 -19.37 9.42
CA THR A 128 -2.80 -18.26 8.63
C THR A 128 -2.14 -17.26 9.55
N SER A 129 -0.86 -17.02 9.33
CA SER A 129 -0.15 -15.89 9.90
C SER A 129 -0.10 -14.77 8.86
N ARG A 130 -0.40 -13.57 9.30
CA ARG A 130 -0.45 -12.38 8.44
C ARG A 130 0.65 -11.41 8.83
N PHE A 131 1.39 -10.95 7.83
CA PHE A 131 2.45 -9.95 7.97
C PHE A 131 2.16 -8.76 7.08
N THR A 132 2.45 -7.58 7.58
CA THR A 132 2.50 -6.36 6.78
C THR A 132 3.94 -6.12 6.29
N THR A 133 4.09 -5.27 5.29
CA THR A 133 5.42 -4.78 4.88
C THR A 133 6.22 -4.21 6.05
N PHE A 134 5.54 -3.51 6.95
CA PHE A 134 6.17 -2.92 8.14
C PHE A 134 6.72 -3.98 9.08
N ASP A 135 5.97 -5.07 9.33
CA ASP A 135 6.43 -6.17 10.19
C ASP A 135 7.74 -6.78 9.66
N ILE A 136 7.86 -6.93 8.34
CA ILE A 136 9.09 -7.42 7.70
C ILE A 136 10.25 -6.43 7.87
N LEU A 137 9.99 -5.12 7.67
CA LEU A 137 11.04 -4.10 7.71
C LEU A 137 11.61 -3.90 9.12
N ILE A 138 10.78 -4.04 10.17
CA ILE A 138 11.22 -3.90 11.57
C ILE A 138 11.83 -5.17 12.14
N THR A 139 11.73 -6.32 11.44
CA THR A 139 12.31 -7.59 11.88
C THR A 139 13.82 -7.57 11.67
N PRO A 140 14.67 -7.58 12.73
CA PRO A 140 16.10 -7.44 12.57
C PRO A 140 16.72 -8.57 11.75
N ARG A 141 16.22 -9.79 11.91
CA ARG A 141 16.68 -10.98 11.19
C ARG A 141 16.36 -10.94 9.70
N ALA A 142 15.31 -10.24 9.31
CA ALA A 142 14.88 -10.13 7.91
C ALA A 142 15.91 -9.39 7.06
N LEU A 143 16.60 -8.39 7.62
CA LEU A 143 17.51 -7.51 6.87
C LEU A 143 16.84 -6.95 5.59
N GLY A 144 15.51 -6.67 5.68
CA GLY A 144 14.71 -6.22 4.54
C GLY A 144 14.38 -7.32 3.52
N ASP A 145 14.52 -8.58 3.86
CA ASP A 145 14.11 -9.71 3.03
C ASP A 145 12.76 -10.27 3.47
N ILE A 146 11.83 -10.44 2.53
CA ILE A 146 10.48 -10.93 2.83
C ILE A 146 10.52 -12.32 3.42
N LEU A 147 11.18 -13.25 2.75
CA LEU A 147 11.22 -14.65 3.20
C LEU A 147 12.02 -14.79 4.50
N GLY A 148 13.07 -13.99 4.67
CA GLY A 148 13.81 -13.90 5.92
C GLY A 148 12.96 -13.41 7.10
N GLY A 149 12.06 -12.45 6.84
CA GLY A 149 11.14 -11.94 7.86
C GLY A 149 10.08 -12.94 8.29
N LEU A 150 9.67 -13.85 7.41
CA LEU A 150 8.71 -14.90 7.74
C LEU A 150 9.29 -15.97 8.69
N MET A 151 10.61 -16.07 8.82
CA MET A 151 11.26 -17.01 9.74
C MET A 151 11.06 -16.67 11.24
N GLU A 152 10.40 -15.56 11.54
CA GLU A 152 9.90 -15.26 12.89
C GLU A 152 8.62 -16.04 13.24
N ASP A 153 7.97 -16.64 12.24
CA ASP A 153 6.79 -17.45 12.47
C ASP A 153 7.20 -18.80 13.05
N PRO A 154 6.49 -19.32 14.07
CA PRO A 154 6.74 -20.66 14.64
C PRO A 154 6.66 -21.79 13.62
N ASP A 155 5.84 -21.65 12.60
CA ASP A 155 5.66 -22.64 11.54
C ASP A 155 6.71 -22.53 10.43
N ALA A 156 7.54 -21.49 10.46
CA ALA A 156 8.54 -21.21 9.45
C ALA A 156 9.96 -21.35 10.01
N GLN A 157 10.78 -22.09 9.31
CA GLN A 157 12.18 -22.33 9.71
C GLN A 157 13.13 -22.12 8.54
N SER A 158 14.36 -21.84 8.84
CA SER A 158 15.44 -21.84 7.85
C SER A 158 15.89 -23.26 7.59
N SER A 159 15.99 -23.66 6.32
CA SER A 159 16.64 -24.91 5.94
C SER A 159 18.11 -24.91 6.38
N ASP A 160 18.59 -25.99 6.95
CA ASP A 160 19.97 -26.14 7.42
C ASP A 160 20.99 -26.12 6.28
N THR A 161 20.57 -26.38 5.05
CA THR A 161 21.47 -26.54 3.91
C THR A 161 21.76 -25.24 3.18
N ASP A 162 20.75 -24.38 2.96
CA ASP A 162 20.85 -23.22 2.08
C ASP A 162 20.12 -21.98 2.61
N GLY A 163 19.52 -22.05 3.80
CA GLY A 163 18.81 -20.95 4.42
C GLY A 163 17.46 -20.61 3.76
N ARG A 164 16.96 -21.46 2.85
CA ARG A 164 15.61 -21.28 2.29
C ARG A 164 14.55 -21.51 3.33
N LEU A 165 13.41 -20.88 3.14
CA LEU A 165 12.27 -21.04 4.03
C LEU A 165 11.69 -22.46 3.92
N SER A 166 11.57 -23.11 5.04
CA SER A 166 10.89 -24.38 5.24
C SER A 166 9.65 -24.14 6.09
N LEU A 167 8.50 -24.67 5.68
CA LEU A 167 7.26 -24.57 6.43
C LEU A 167 6.92 -25.91 7.07
N GLN A 168 6.54 -25.90 8.35
CA GLN A 168 6.11 -27.07 9.10
C GLN A 168 7.09 -28.28 9.02
N GLY A 169 8.38 -28.01 8.91
CA GLY A 169 9.41 -29.03 8.78
C GLY A 169 9.48 -29.70 7.39
N GLY A 170 8.71 -29.27 6.41
CA GLY A 170 8.79 -29.75 5.04
C GLY A 170 10.03 -29.18 4.31
N ALA A 171 10.40 -29.78 3.19
CA ALA A 171 11.50 -29.30 2.39
C ALA A 171 11.14 -27.93 1.71
N PRO A 172 12.11 -27.03 1.45
CA PRO A 172 11.81 -25.72 0.87
C PRO A 172 11.06 -25.76 -0.46
N HIS A 173 11.25 -26.78 -1.28
CA HIS A 173 10.54 -26.94 -2.55
C HIS A 173 9.08 -27.41 -2.40
N GLU A 174 8.68 -27.88 -1.24
CA GLU A 174 7.31 -28.27 -0.90
C GLU A 174 6.43 -27.07 -0.55
N SER A 175 7.04 -25.94 -0.24
CA SER A 175 6.36 -24.65 -0.03
C SER A 175 6.28 -23.87 -1.32
N GLN A 176 5.13 -23.25 -1.59
CA GLN A 176 4.90 -22.49 -2.81
C GLN A 176 4.67 -21.01 -2.49
N VAL A 177 5.18 -20.15 -3.35
CA VAL A 177 4.97 -18.70 -3.27
C VAL A 177 4.01 -18.26 -4.38
N TYR A 178 2.98 -17.50 -3.99
CA TYR A 178 2.00 -16.92 -4.89
C TYR A 178 2.00 -15.39 -4.74
N ILE A 179 2.00 -14.69 -5.86
CA ILE A 179 1.82 -13.23 -5.90
C ILE A 179 0.51 -12.94 -6.60
N ASP A 180 -0.44 -12.33 -5.87
CA ASP A 180 -1.79 -12.04 -6.36
C ASP A 180 -2.45 -13.22 -7.05
N GLY A 181 -2.34 -14.40 -6.45
CA GLY A 181 -2.94 -15.64 -6.96
C GLY A 181 -2.13 -16.36 -8.04
N LEU A 182 -1.03 -15.79 -8.52
CA LEU A 182 -0.16 -16.40 -9.53
C LEU A 182 1.11 -16.96 -8.89
N ARG A 183 1.42 -18.22 -9.20
CA ARG A 183 2.58 -18.91 -8.63
C ARG A 183 3.90 -18.29 -9.12
N LEU A 184 4.81 -18.04 -8.18
CA LEU A 184 6.19 -17.66 -8.47
C LEU A 184 7.09 -18.89 -8.33
N PRO A 185 7.59 -19.47 -9.44
CA PRO A 185 8.30 -20.77 -9.41
C PRO A 185 9.59 -20.75 -8.60
N ASN A 186 10.35 -19.67 -8.65
CA ASN A 186 11.59 -19.50 -7.88
C ASN A 186 11.65 -18.11 -7.26
N PRO A 187 11.30 -17.98 -5.97
CA PRO A 187 11.33 -16.69 -5.28
C PRO A 187 12.72 -16.30 -4.76
N TYR A 188 13.73 -17.14 -4.93
CA TYR A 188 15.05 -16.97 -4.33
C TYR A 188 16.06 -16.35 -5.29
N SER A 189 16.96 -15.56 -4.72
CA SER A 189 18.14 -15.02 -5.40
C SER A 189 19.27 -16.03 -5.51
N LEU A 190 20.32 -15.68 -6.24
CA LEU A 190 21.57 -16.43 -6.21
C LEU A 190 22.21 -16.34 -4.84
N SER A 191 22.82 -17.43 -4.38
CA SER A 191 23.59 -17.47 -3.15
C SER A 191 24.78 -18.43 -3.27
N SER A 192 25.76 -18.26 -2.40
CA SER A 192 26.81 -19.26 -2.20
C SER A 192 26.28 -20.43 -1.37
N LYS A 193 26.89 -21.60 -1.52
CA LYS A 193 26.55 -22.76 -0.70
C LYS A 193 26.72 -22.42 0.79
N ASN A 194 25.79 -22.83 1.63
CA ASN A 194 25.74 -22.56 3.08
C ASN A 194 25.69 -21.06 3.44
N SER A 195 25.14 -20.23 2.57
CA SER A 195 24.80 -18.83 2.88
C SER A 195 23.29 -18.63 2.79
N SER A 196 22.78 -17.71 3.59
CA SER A 196 21.36 -17.39 3.59
C SER A 196 20.94 -16.86 2.21
N VAL A 197 19.98 -17.52 1.61
CA VAL A 197 19.37 -17.09 0.36
C VAL A 197 18.37 -15.97 0.63
N ARG A 198 18.42 -14.92 -0.16
CA ARG A 198 17.46 -13.82 -0.11
C ARG A 198 16.35 -14.04 -1.14
N SER A 199 15.17 -13.47 -0.86
CA SER A 199 14.13 -13.41 -1.89
C SER A 199 14.49 -12.36 -2.95
N ILE A 200 13.92 -12.54 -4.14
CA ILE A 200 13.99 -11.52 -5.22
C ILE A 200 12.93 -10.44 -5.04
N LEU A 201 12.08 -10.58 -4.03
CA LEU A 201 10.92 -9.74 -3.79
C LEU A 201 11.29 -8.55 -2.90
N SER A 202 10.89 -7.37 -3.31
CA SER A 202 11.06 -6.16 -2.52
C SER A 202 9.90 -5.98 -1.54
N PRO A 203 10.15 -5.74 -0.24
CA PRO A 203 9.08 -5.40 0.70
C PRO A 203 8.24 -4.20 0.26
N SER A 204 8.83 -3.23 -0.44
CA SER A 204 8.13 -2.04 -0.91
C SER A 204 7.03 -2.32 -1.94
N GLU A 205 7.10 -3.45 -2.65
CA GLU A 205 6.12 -3.88 -3.64
C GLU A 205 4.96 -4.66 -3.02
N CYS A 206 5.11 -5.08 -1.76
CA CYS A 206 4.14 -5.90 -1.05
C CYS A 206 3.24 -5.04 -0.17
N LYS A 207 1.97 -5.37 -0.10
CA LYS A 207 0.99 -4.80 0.83
C LYS A 207 0.83 -5.70 2.05
N GLU A 208 0.74 -6.99 1.80
CA GLU A 208 0.41 -8.00 2.80
C GLU A 208 1.00 -9.33 2.39
N ILE A 209 1.43 -10.11 3.36
CA ILE A 209 1.98 -11.44 3.17
C ILE A 209 1.25 -12.38 4.12
N ASN A 210 0.63 -13.41 3.58
CA ASN A 210 -0.08 -14.43 4.33
C ASN A 210 0.70 -15.75 4.26
N LEU A 211 1.02 -16.30 5.40
CA LEU A 211 1.62 -17.61 5.55
C LEU A 211 0.50 -18.62 5.84
N LEU A 212 0.23 -19.50 4.91
CA LEU A 212 -0.83 -20.52 5.00
C LEU A 212 -0.18 -21.87 5.30
N SER A 213 -0.30 -22.31 6.55
CA SER A 213 0.26 -23.59 7.00
C SER A 213 -0.66 -24.78 6.70
N GLY A 214 -1.85 -24.55 6.14
CA GLY A 214 -2.82 -25.57 5.74
C GLY A 214 -4.15 -24.96 5.34
N GLY A 215 -5.06 -25.77 4.77
CA GLY A 215 -6.40 -25.34 4.39
C GLY A 215 -6.44 -24.28 3.26
N TYR A 216 -5.39 -24.18 2.44
CA TYR A 216 -5.37 -23.26 1.31
C TYR A 216 -6.27 -23.72 0.16
N SER A 217 -6.70 -22.74 -0.66
CA SER A 217 -7.62 -22.97 -1.77
C SER A 217 -7.02 -23.94 -2.82
N ALA A 218 -7.88 -24.67 -3.50
CA ALA A 218 -7.50 -25.52 -4.64
C ALA A 218 -6.84 -24.74 -5.79
N SER A 219 -7.03 -23.41 -5.85
CA SER A 219 -6.32 -22.53 -6.79
C SER A 219 -4.82 -22.39 -6.48
N MET A 220 -4.41 -22.73 -5.25
CA MET A 220 -3.01 -22.70 -4.79
C MET A 220 -2.45 -24.12 -4.72
N GLY A 221 -2.37 -24.77 -5.89
CA GLY A 221 -1.91 -26.15 -6.02
C GLY A 221 -0.41 -26.31 -5.86
N GLN A 222 0.05 -27.57 -5.89
CA GLN A 222 1.47 -27.98 -5.85
C GLN A 222 2.22 -27.62 -4.55
N ALA A 223 1.53 -27.22 -3.49
CA ALA A 223 2.08 -27.06 -2.16
C ALA A 223 1.83 -28.31 -1.33
N LEU A 224 2.86 -28.80 -0.63
CA LEU A 224 2.78 -29.95 0.28
C LEU A 224 2.88 -29.50 1.74
N SER A 225 3.78 -28.56 2.05
CA SER A 225 4.01 -28.09 3.41
C SER A 225 3.37 -26.73 3.71
N GLY A 226 3.16 -25.87 2.71
CA GLY A 226 2.49 -24.61 2.94
C GLY A 226 2.54 -23.66 1.74
N VAL A 227 1.82 -22.54 1.88
CA VAL A 227 1.74 -21.49 0.86
C VAL A 227 2.10 -20.13 1.46
N ILE A 228 2.92 -19.41 0.77
CA ILE A 228 3.21 -18.00 1.03
C ILE A 228 2.44 -17.19 -0.02
N GLN A 229 1.37 -16.55 0.41
CA GLN A 229 0.57 -15.68 -0.43
C GLN A 229 1.00 -14.23 -0.22
N ILE A 230 1.46 -13.60 -1.28
CA ILE A 230 1.87 -12.21 -1.29
C ILE A 230 0.82 -11.41 -2.06
N LEU A 231 0.28 -10.40 -1.41
CA LEU A 231 -0.57 -9.41 -2.06
C LEU A 231 0.29 -8.20 -2.41
N SER A 232 0.40 -7.89 -3.68
CA SER A 232 1.13 -6.72 -4.13
C SER A 232 0.40 -5.42 -3.74
N ARG A 233 1.16 -4.34 -3.63
CA ARG A 233 0.58 -3.02 -3.41
C ARG A 233 -0.28 -2.64 -4.61
N ASP A 234 -1.50 -2.18 -4.35
CA ASP A 234 -2.39 -1.73 -5.41
C ASP A 234 -1.83 -0.46 -6.07
N THR A 235 -1.54 -0.51 -7.37
CA THR A 235 -1.07 0.66 -8.13
C THR A 235 -2.10 1.79 -8.12
N LYS A 236 -3.39 1.49 -7.88
CA LYS A 236 -4.45 2.51 -7.70
C LYS A 236 -4.19 3.44 -6.51
N ASP A 237 -3.49 2.96 -5.48
CA ASP A 237 -3.17 3.72 -4.27
C ASP A 237 -1.88 4.53 -4.42
N VAL A 238 -1.19 4.39 -5.56
CA VAL A 238 0.03 5.15 -5.87
C VAL A 238 -0.29 6.63 -6.02
N LYS A 239 0.37 7.44 -5.22
CA LYS A 239 0.31 8.90 -5.35
C LYS A 239 1.29 9.36 -6.42
N PRO A 240 0.92 10.39 -7.22
CA PRO A 240 1.88 10.99 -8.14
C PRO A 240 3.05 11.60 -7.38
N GLY A 241 4.25 11.34 -7.85
CA GLY A 241 5.48 11.80 -7.22
C GLY A 241 6.61 10.81 -7.32
N SER A 242 7.77 11.19 -6.82
CA SER A 242 8.97 10.35 -6.80
C SER A 242 9.47 10.17 -5.38
N LEU A 243 9.97 8.99 -5.10
CA LEU A 243 10.64 8.62 -3.85
C LEU A 243 12.01 8.04 -4.18
N ILE A 244 13.04 8.63 -3.59
CA ILE A 244 14.39 8.07 -3.60
C ILE A 244 14.70 7.62 -2.19
N SER A 245 15.13 6.39 -2.03
CA SER A 245 15.59 5.87 -0.74
C SER A 245 16.96 5.24 -0.85
N PHE A 246 17.70 5.35 0.25
CA PHE A 246 19.02 4.75 0.38
C PHE A 246 19.01 3.83 1.59
N SER A 247 19.47 2.62 1.37
CA SER A 247 19.67 1.64 2.42
C SER A 247 21.13 1.20 2.46
N ASN A 248 21.48 0.45 3.50
CA ASN A 248 22.82 -0.13 3.64
C ASN A 248 23.16 -1.19 2.56
N ILE A 249 22.18 -1.62 1.77
CA ILE A 249 22.37 -2.58 0.66
C ILE A 249 22.20 -1.94 -0.71
N GLY A 250 21.87 -0.65 -0.78
CA GLY A 250 21.81 0.09 -2.04
C GLY A 250 20.65 1.08 -2.16
N PRO A 251 20.62 1.84 -3.27
CA PRO A 251 19.58 2.81 -3.55
C PRO A 251 18.33 2.16 -4.17
N SER A 252 17.19 2.82 -3.98
CA SER A 252 15.97 2.54 -4.72
C SER A 252 15.27 3.83 -5.14
N PHE A 253 14.58 3.77 -6.26
CA PHE A 253 13.81 4.85 -6.84
C PHE A 253 12.42 4.33 -7.21
N THR A 254 11.39 5.08 -6.86
CA THR A 254 10.00 4.78 -7.25
C THR A 254 9.37 6.05 -7.78
N TRP A 255 8.69 5.97 -8.90
CA TRP A 255 7.99 7.06 -9.55
C TRP A 255 6.57 6.68 -9.87
N GLY A 256 5.62 7.33 -9.18
CA GLY A 256 4.19 7.19 -9.42
C GLY A 256 3.69 8.26 -10.38
N LEU A 257 2.93 7.83 -11.38
CA LEU A 257 2.27 8.66 -12.38
C LEU A 257 0.76 8.45 -12.35
N GLY A 258 0.02 9.51 -12.61
CA GLY A 258 -1.44 9.52 -12.66
C GLY A 258 -2.06 10.39 -11.56
N ALA A 259 -2.95 11.31 -11.96
CA ALA A 259 -3.70 12.12 -11.01
C ALA A 259 -4.60 11.23 -10.12
N PRO A 260 -4.99 11.67 -8.91
CA PRO A 260 -5.88 10.89 -8.03
C PRO A 260 -7.19 10.46 -8.71
N SER A 261 -7.72 11.29 -9.61
CA SER A 261 -8.96 11.02 -10.38
C SER A 261 -8.71 10.31 -11.71
N SER A 262 -7.46 10.05 -12.09
CA SER A 262 -7.16 9.37 -13.36
C SER A 262 -7.57 7.90 -13.30
N PRO A 263 -8.25 7.38 -14.34
CA PRO A 263 -8.52 5.96 -14.45
C PRO A 263 -7.25 5.14 -14.68
N THR A 264 -6.16 5.80 -15.11
CA THR A 264 -4.87 5.14 -15.38
C THR A 264 -3.83 5.60 -14.38
N LYS A 265 -3.18 4.66 -13.74
CA LYS A 265 -2.04 4.89 -12.86
C LYS A 265 -0.89 3.99 -13.26
N VAL A 266 0.32 4.53 -13.19
CA VAL A 266 1.55 3.82 -13.51
C VAL A 266 2.52 4.00 -12.37
N GLU A 267 3.23 2.96 -12.02
CA GLU A 267 4.37 3.01 -11.10
C GLU A 267 5.59 2.41 -11.79
N LEU A 268 6.68 3.13 -11.73
CA LEU A 268 7.99 2.67 -12.15
C LEU A 268 8.88 2.59 -10.92
N SER A 269 9.50 1.45 -10.69
CA SER A 269 10.47 1.28 -9.61
C SER A 269 11.78 0.72 -10.15
N ALA A 270 12.88 1.20 -9.61
CA ALA A 270 14.22 0.73 -9.91
C ALA A 270 14.98 0.59 -8.59
N SER A 271 15.74 -0.48 -8.44
CA SER A 271 16.61 -0.67 -7.30
C SER A 271 17.91 -1.33 -7.70
N TYR A 272 18.94 -1.10 -6.89
CA TYR A 272 20.23 -1.75 -7.02
C TYR A 272 20.67 -2.25 -5.66
N THR A 273 20.81 -3.54 -5.53
CA THR A 273 21.34 -4.19 -4.31
C THR A 273 22.80 -4.52 -4.49
N ASP A 274 23.65 -4.21 -3.51
CA ASP A 274 25.05 -4.54 -3.50
C ASP A 274 25.46 -4.93 -2.07
N LEU A 275 26.02 -6.11 -1.92
CA LEU A 275 26.46 -6.64 -0.61
C LEU A 275 27.98 -6.50 -0.39
N SER A 276 28.70 -5.76 -1.22
CA SER A 276 30.15 -5.59 -1.12
C SER A 276 30.60 -4.99 0.22
N LEU A 277 29.80 -4.13 0.82
CA LEU A 277 30.06 -3.56 2.14
C LEU A 277 30.02 -4.64 3.23
N TYR A 278 29.01 -5.52 3.17
CA TYR A 278 28.86 -6.63 4.12
C TYR A 278 29.98 -7.64 3.99
N ASP A 279 30.36 -7.99 2.76
CA ASP A 279 31.43 -8.97 2.49
C ASP A 279 32.78 -8.50 3.01
N ARG A 280 32.99 -7.18 3.15
CA ARG A 280 34.21 -6.59 3.73
C ARG A 280 34.24 -6.61 5.26
N VAL A 281 33.05 -6.48 5.88
CA VAL A 281 32.92 -6.29 7.33
C VAL A 281 32.64 -7.59 8.06
N LEU A 282 31.83 -8.46 7.45
CA LEU A 282 31.40 -9.70 8.08
C LEU A 282 32.30 -10.87 7.73
N PRO A 283 32.68 -11.70 8.73
CA PRO A 283 33.44 -12.94 8.48
C PRO A 283 32.65 -13.88 7.56
N SER A 284 33.28 -14.39 6.52
CA SER A 284 32.69 -15.37 5.61
C SER A 284 33.66 -16.56 5.39
N ALA A 285 33.08 -17.75 5.21
CA ALA A 285 33.80 -18.95 4.78
C ALA A 285 34.27 -18.86 3.32
N TYR A 286 33.77 -17.88 2.59
CA TYR A 286 34.09 -17.64 1.19
C TYR A 286 34.92 -16.37 1.04
N HIS A 287 35.72 -16.36 -0.02
CA HIS A 287 36.32 -15.16 -0.57
C HIS A 287 35.52 -14.76 -1.80
N TYR A 288 34.76 -13.65 -1.70
CA TYR A 288 33.97 -13.17 -2.83
C TYR A 288 34.91 -12.54 -3.86
N THR A 289 34.91 -13.10 -5.07
CA THR A 289 35.58 -12.52 -6.26
C THR A 289 34.70 -11.46 -6.88
N ARG A 290 33.38 -11.59 -6.69
CA ARG A 290 32.33 -10.64 -7.02
C ARG A 290 31.26 -10.75 -5.95
N SER A 291 31.09 -9.70 -5.16
CA SER A 291 30.00 -9.63 -4.20
C SER A 291 28.65 -9.73 -4.89
N PHE A 292 27.64 -10.20 -4.16
CA PHE A 292 26.28 -10.26 -4.69
C PHE A 292 25.82 -8.86 -5.09
N TYR A 293 25.31 -8.74 -6.30
CA TYR A 293 24.65 -7.53 -6.78
C TYR A 293 23.35 -7.89 -7.52
N SER A 294 22.37 -7.01 -7.47
CA SER A 294 21.09 -7.23 -8.13
C SER A 294 20.45 -5.89 -8.54
N PRO A 295 20.58 -5.49 -9.83
CA PRO A 295 19.70 -4.48 -10.42
C PRO A 295 18.28 -5.03 -10.58
N SER A 296 17.27 -4.22 -10.28
CA SER A 296 15.88 -4.56 -10.51
C SER A 296 15.14 -3.36 -11.10
N LEU A 297 14.24 -3.63 -12.03
CA LEU A 297 13.36 -2.65 -12.66
C LEU A 297 11.96 -3.23 -12.75
N THR A 298 10.96 -2.52 -12.25
CA THR A 298 9.55 -2.94 -12.31
C THR A 298 8.70 -1.80 -12.85
N ALA A 299 7.80 -2.12 -13.77
CA ALA A 299 6.77 -1.22 -14.29
C ALA A 299 5.41 -1.84 -14.03
N SER A 300 4.54 -1.11 -13.34
CA SER A 300 3.19 -1.54 -13.00
C SER A 300 2.17 -0.57 -13.56
N LEU A 301 1.09 -1.09 -14.13
CA LEU A 301 -0.03 -0.36 -14.69
C LEU A 301 -1.32 -0.79 -14.01
N TRP A 302 -2.14 0.18 -13.67
CA TRP A 302 -3.53 0.02 -13.28
C TRP A 302 -4.40 0.88 -14.21
N HIS A 303 -5.43 0.28 -14.78
CA HIS A 303 -6.39 1.00 -15.63
C HIS A 303 -7.81 0.59 -15.30
N ASP A 304 -8.61 1.56 -14.81
CA ASP A 304 -10.01 1.35 -14.52
C ASP A 304 -10.86 1.58 -15.77
N LEU A 305 -11.61 0.55 -16.14
CA LEU A 305 -12.66 0.56 -17.16
C LEU A 305 -14.03 0.69 -16.47
N PRO A 306 -15.11 1.06 -17.15
CA PRO A 306 -16.43 1.31 -16.54
C PRO A 306 -16.97 0.16 -15.67
N GLN A 307 -16.61 -1.10 -15.95
CA GLN A 307 -17.06 -2.29 -15.21
C GLN A 307 -15.96 -3.30 -14.98
N ALA A 308 -14.71 -2.91 -15.21
CA ALA A 308 -13.58 -3.80 -15.13
C ALA A 308 -12.31 -3.05 -14.75
N THR A 309 -11.29 -3.77 -14.31
CA THR A 309 -9.97 -3.24 -14.03
C THR A 309 -8.93 -4.09 -14.76
N LEU A 310 -8.00 -3.42 -15.43
CA LEU A 310 -6.84 -4.04 -16.05
C LEU A 310 -5.61 -3.73 -15.21
N LYS A 311 -4.86 -4.77 -14.85
CA LYS A 311 -3.59 -4.68 -14.13
C LYS A 311 -2.51 -5.33 -14.99
N ALA A 312 -1.38 -4.64 -15.17
CA ALA A 312 -0.22 -5.20 -15.84
C ALA A 312 1.04 -4.92 -15.03
N GLN A 313 1.98 -5.84 -15.07
CA GLN A 313 3.29 -5.69 -14.44
C GLN A 313 4.35 -6.33 -15.33
N LEU A 314 5.46 -5.63 -15.51
CA LEU A 314 6.67 -6.11 -16.13
C LEU A 314 7.82 -5.87 -15.16
N SER A 315 8.66 -6.88 -14.97
CA SER A 315 9.77 -6.81 -14.05
C SER A 315 10.99 -7.47 -14.65
N TYR A 316 12.14 -6.85 -14.43
CA TYR A 316 13.45 -7.38 -14.72
C TYR A 316 14.27 -7.41 -13.44
N THR A 317 14.99 -8.50 -13.20
CA THR A 317 15.93 -8.65 -12.10
C THR A 317 17.18 -9.36 -12.58
N GLY A 318 18.28 -8.65 -12.63
CA GLY A 318 19.60 -9.22 -12.85
C GLY A 318 20.24 -9.61 -11.53
N MET A 319 21.06 -10.65 -11.52
CA MET A 319 21.81 -11.09 -10.33
C MET A 319 23.18 -11.58 -10.72
N GLY A 320 24.18 -11.30 -9.88
CA GLY A 320 25.51 -11.83 -10.06
C GLY A 320 26.22 -12.08 -8.74
N LEU A 321 26.98 -13.16 -8.70
CA LEU A 321 27.74 -13.59 -7.52
C LEU A 321 28.98 -14.41 -7.96
N GLY A 322 30.16 -14.04 -7.48
CA GLY A 322 31.36 -14.82 -7.67
C GLY A 322 32.07 -15.10 -6.33
N TYR A 323 32.44 -16.33 -6.08
CA TYR A 323 33.10 -16.70 -4.83
C TYR A 323 34.10 -17.83 -4.98
N ARG A 324 35.05 -17.88 -4.03
CA ARG A 324 36.01 -18.96 -3.83
C ARG A 324 35.91 -19.46 -2.39
N GLN A 325 35.85 -20.77 -2.21
CA GLN A 325 35.84 -21.38 -0.88
C GLN A 325 37.22 -21.33 -0.23
N LYS A 326 37.33 -20.82 1.02
CA LYS A 326 38.60 -20.56 1.68
C LYS A 326 39.30 -21.81 2.24
N ALA A 327 38.56 -22.84 2.62
CA ALA A 327 39.05 -23.89 3.52
C ALA A 327 38.85 -25.31 2.98
N SER A 328 38.66 -25.53 1.69
CA SER A 328 38.53 -26.87 1.13
C SER A 328 39.58 -27.15 0.08
N LEU A 329 40.16 -28.34 0.17
CA LEU A 329 40.90 -28.95 -0.93
C LEU A 329 40.01 -30.10 -1.44
N PRO A 330 39.62 -30.10 -2.70
CA PRO A 330 39.93 -29.15 -3.76
C PRO A 330 39.23 -27.78 -3.60
N THR A 331 39.86 -26.72 -4.09
CA THR A 331 39.32 -25.35 -4.05
C THR A 331 38.22 -25.19 -5.05
N LEU A 332 37.02 -24.82 -4.61
CA LEU A 332 35.87 -24.49 -5.49
C LEU A 332 35.84 -22.97 -5.75
N THR A 333 35.87 -22.60 -7.01
CA THR A 333 35.59 -21.23 -7.47
C THR A 333 34.34 -21.24 -8.33
N SER A 334 33.40 -20.37 -8.08
CA SER A 334 32.16 -20.24 -8.83
C SER A 334 31.87 -18.79 -9.21
N ASP A 335 31.41 -18.58 -10.44
CA ASP A 335 30.87 -17.31 -10.94
C ASP A 335 29.48 -17.60 -11.51
N LEU A 336 28.46 -16.95 -10.95
CA LEU A 336 27.04 -17.20 -11.23
C LEU A 336 26.40 -15.90 -11.67
N ARG A 337 25.56 -15.96 -12.70
CA ARG A 337 24.71 -14.86 -13.17
C ARG A 337 23.35 -15.39 -13.53
N GLU A 338 22.35 -14.59 -13.28
CA GLU A 338 20.98 -14.88 -13.66
C GLU A 338 20.25 -13.59 -14.01
N ASP A 339 19.58 -13.59 -15.15
CA ASP A 339 18.70 -12.52 -15.60
C ASP A 339 17.28 -13.08 -15.66
N ARG A 340 16.37 -12.46 -14.90
CA ARG A 340 14.96 -12.85 -14.82
C ARG A 340 14.05 -11.77 -15.37
N TYR A 341 13.11 -12.19 -16.16
CA TYR A 341 12.05 -11.37 -16.73
C TYR A 341 10.72 -11.93 -16.28
N TYR A 342 9.88 -11.09 -15.71
CA TYR A 342 8.56 -11.47 -15.25
C TYR A 342 7.53 -10.55 -15.88
N GLY A 343 6.45 -11.12 -16.42
CA GLY A 343 5.33 -10.39 -16.98
C GLY A 343 4.02 -10.93 -16.44
N ARG A 344 3.11 -10.03 -16.08
CA ARG A 344 1.77 -10.38 -15.59
C ARG A 344 0.75 -9.44 -16.20
N LEU A 345 -0.40 -10.01 -16.60
CA LEU A 345 -1.59 -9.29 -17.02
C LEU A 345 -2.80 -9.89 -16.35
N THR A 346 -3.61 -9.07 -15.70
CA THR A 346 -4.83 -9.50 -15.03
C THR A 346 -5.98 -8.58 -15.40
N TYR A 347 -7.10 -9.18 -15.80
CA TYR A 347 -8.37 -8.51 -16.09
C TYR A 347 -9.40 -8.94 -15.07
N VAL A 348 -9.98 -7.98 -14.37
CA VAL A 348 -10.99 -8.21 -13.31
C VAL A 348 -12.26 -7.50 -13.71
N ARG A 349 -13.39 -8.21 -13.77
CA ARG A 349 -14.70 -7.64 -14.11
C ARG A 349 -15.74 -8.07 -13.09
N SER A 350 -16.48 -7.10 -12.56
CA SER A 350 -17.67 -7.34 -11.74
C SER A 350 -18.86 -7.66 -12.66
N LEU A 351 -19.37 -8.89 -12.59
CA LEU A 351 -20.53 -9.33 -13.35
C LEU A 351 -21.83 -9.02 -12.62
N SER A 352 -21.79 -9.09 -11.28
CA SER A 352 -22.90 -8.70 -10.39
C SER A 352 -22.32 -8.33 -9.02
N THR A 353 -23.17 -7.91 -8.07
CA THR A 353 -22.76 -7.66 -6.67
C THR A 353 -22.20 -8.89 -5.95
N ALA A 354 -22.52 -10.09 -6.42
CA ALA A 354 -22.10 -11.36 -5.83
C ALA A 354 -21.14 -12.17 -6.72
N CYS A 355 -20.86 -11.69 -7.95
CA CYS A 355 -20.03 -12.44 -8.90
C CYS A 355 -18.99 -11.56 -9.55
N GLN A 356 -17.73 -11.97 -9.47
CA GLN A 356 -16.58 -11.34 -10.09
C GLN A 356 -15.87 -12.36 -10.97
N LEU A 357 -15.51 -11.94 -12.18
CA LEU A 357 -14.68 -12.70 -13.10
C LEU A 357 -13.27 -12.14 -13.06
N GLU A 358 -12.31 -12.98 -12.78
CA GLU A 358 -10.88 -12.65 -12.87
C GLU A 358 -10.21 -13.58 -13.87
N VAL A 359 -9.51 -13.00 -14.84
CA VAL A 359 -8.71 -13.72 -15.84
C VAL A 359 -7.32 -13.13 -15.86
N GLY A 360 -6.33 -13.96 -15.70
CA GLY A 360 -4.94 -13.51 -15.67
C GLY A 360 -4.02 -14.48 -16.40
N ALA A 361 -2.91 -13.92 -16.87
CA ALA A 361 -1.79 -14.67 -17.42
C ALA A 361 -0.49 -14.09 -16.89
N HIS A 362 0.49 -14.95 -16.67
CA HIS A 362 1.84 -14.55 -16.33
C HIS A 362 2.86 -15.38 -17.06
N THR A 363 4.04 -14.82 -17.22
CA THR A 363 5.20 -15.51 -17.76
C THR A 363 6.43 -15.14 -16.96
N GLN A 364 7.32 -16.09 -16.81
CA GLN A 364 8.65 -15.89 -16.24
C GLN A 364 9.66 -16.53 -17.18
N TYR A 365 10.67 -15.76 -17.54
CA TYR A 365 11.84 -16.25 -18.26
C TYR A 365 13.07 -16.00 -17.41
N SER A 366 13.92 -17.01 -17.27
CA SER A 366 15.21 -16.91 -16.57
C SER A 366 16.31 -17.37 -17.50
N ASP A 367 17.34 -16.55 -17.64
CA ASP A 367 18.60 -16.91 -18.29
C ASP A 367 19.67 -17.05 -17.22
N PHE A 368 20.14 -18.27 -17.02
CA PHE A 368 21.13 -18.60 -16.01
C PHE A 368 22.45 -19.01 -16.67
N SER A 369 23.51 -18.36 -16.27
CA SER A 369 24.87 -18.73 -16.64
C SER A 369 25.74 -18.93 -15.41
N GLY A 370 26.49 -20.01 -15.38
CA GLY A 370 27.38 -20.31 -14.25
C GLY A 370 28.59 -21.08 -14.69
N SER A 371 29.73 -20.72 -14.12
CA SER A 371 30.97 -21.48 -14.25
C SER A 371 31.46 -21.88 -12.87
N SER A 372 31.90 -23.13 -12.73
CA SER A 372 32.52 -23.62 -11.49
C SER A 372 33.81 -24.36 -11.84
N LEU A 373 34.88 -23.96 -11.19
CA LEU A 373 36.18 -24.57 -11.33
C LEU A 373 36.57 -25.23 -10.00
N VAL A 374 36.92 -26.49 -10.10
CA VAL A 374 37.49 -27.24 -8.95
C VAL A 374 39.00 -27.43 -9.21
N ALA A 375 39.80 -26.78 -8.40
CA ALA A 375 41.25 -26.91 -8.48
C ALA A 375 41.77 -27.78 -7.33
N PRO A 376 42.73 -28.70 -7.60
CA PRO A 376 43.30 -29.57 -6.59
C PRO A 376 44.08 -28.83 -5.49
#